data_6749e1d8c58a302b803eb8135c3cc5bf
#
_entry.id   6749e1d8c58a302b803eb8135c3cc5bf
#
_cell.length_a   1.000
_cell.length_b   1.000
_cell.length_c   1.000
_cell.angle_alpha   90.00
_cell.angle_beta   90.00
_cell.angle_gamma   90.00
#
_symmetry.space_group_name_H-M   'P 1'
#
loop_
_entity.id
_entity.type
_entity.pdbx_description
1 polymer ?
#
loop_
_entity_poly.entity_id
_entity_poly.type
_entity_poly.pdbx_seq_one_letter_code
_entity_poly.pdbx_strand_id
1 'polypeptide(L)'
;RGLGDVYKRQDLHIHAPEGAVPKDGPSAGVTLTTALVSCLSGLPVRGDVAMTGEITLHGNVLPIGGLREKSMAAYREGMKTVLIPKDNEPDLYEVDDEVKKNLTFLPMQNLTQVLNAALLKPTSAKKTKAPASRSRKKAPAGESLVPPAAEKPQTGAVC
;
A
#
# COMPACT_ATOMS: atom_id res chain seq x y z
N ARG A 1 -6.41 27.76 -21.25
CA ARG A 1 -7.34 26.97 -20.39
C ARG A 1 -6.46 26.00 -19.62
N GLY A 2 -6.28 26.29 -18.31
CA GLY A 2 -5.27 25.66 -17.49
C GLY A 2 -5.60 24.20 -17.15
N LEU A 3 -4.57 23.40 -17.08
CA LEU A 3 -4.54 22.02 -16.58
C LEU A 3 -5.05 21.88 -15.13
N GLY A 4 -5.43 22.96 -14.45
CA GLY A 4 -5.85 22.97 -13.05
C GLY A 4 -7.19 22.29 -12.74
N ASP A 5 -8.07 22.10 -13.73
CA ASP A 5 -9.39 21.46 -13.49
C ASP A 5 -9.36 19.93 -13.58
N VAL A 6 -8.36 19.35 -14.23
CA VAL A 6 -8.23 17.89 -14.36
C VAL A 6 -7.82 17.26 -13.03
N TYR A 7 -7.09 17.97 -12.18
CA TYR A 7 -6.62 17.44 -10.88
C TYR A 7 -7.63 17.60 -9.72
N LYS A 8 -8.71 18.34 -9.92
CA LYS A 8 -9.71 18.57 -8.86
C LYS A 8 -10.70 17.43 -8.66
N ARG A 9 -10.68 16.41 -9.54
CA ARG A 9 -11.59 15.25 -9.48
C ARG A 9 -10.78 13.97 -9.67
N GLN A 10 -9.93 13.63 -8.71
CA GLN A 10 -9.27 12.33 -8.68
C GLN A 10 -9.95 11.47 -7.65
N ASP A 11 -10.47 10.33 -8.08
CA ASP A 11 -10.95 9.30 -7.20
C ASP A 11 -9.76 8.42 -6.78
N LEU A 12 -9.67 8.13 -5.48
CA LEU A 12 -8.67 7.25 -4.92
C LEU A 12 -9.30 5.91 -4.62
N HIS A 13 -8.76 4.86 -5.19
CA HIS A 13 -9.16 3.48 -4.90
C HIS A 13 -8.17 2.86 -3.92
N ILE A 14 -8.68 2.38 -2.78
CA ILE A 14 -7.89 1.68 -1.77
C ILE A 14 -8.25 0.19 -1.85
N HIS A 15 -7.27 -0.64 -2.14
CA HIS A 15 -7.41 -2.09 -2.12
C HIS A 15 -6.62 -2.68 -0.95
N ALA A 16 -7.32 -3.39 -0.06
CA ALA A 16 -6.71 -4.22 0.97
C ALA A 16 -6.75 -5.68 0.49
N PRO A 17 -5.61 -6.32 0.19
CA PRO A 17 -5.58 -7.74 -0.18
C PRO A 17 -6.09 -8.62 0.98
N GLU A 18 -6.40 -9.88 0.69
CA GLU A 18 -6.97 -10.84 1.63
C GLU A 18 -8.38 -10.46 2.12
N GLY A 19 -9.27 -10.17 1.19
CA GLY A 19 -10.66 -9.78 1.47
C GLY A 19 -11.50 -10.83 2.21
N ALA A 20 -11.04 -12.08 2.28
CA ALA A 20 -11.71 -13.15 3.04
C ALA A 20 -11.50 -13.05 4.57
N VAL A 21 -10.54 -12.26 5.02
CA VAL A 21 -10.27 -12.03 6.44
C VAL A 21 -10.98 -10.75 6.88
N PRO A 22 -11.93 -10.82 7.82
CA PRO A 22 -12.56 -9.63 8.37
C PRO A 22 -11.50 -8.69 8.95
N LYS A 23 -11.55 -7.42 8.56
CA LYS A 23 -10.64 -6.39 9.06
C LYS A 23 -11.48 -5.34 9.77
N ASP A 24 -11.54 -5.48 11.10
CA ASP A 24 -12.27 -4.56 11.95
C ASP A 24 -11.31 -3.59 12.66
N GLY A 25 -11.83 -2.38 12.90
CA GLY A 25 -11.18 -1.38 13.71
C GLY A 25 -10.23 -0.43 12.97
N PRO A 26 -9.92 0.70 13.63
CA PRO A 26 -9.22 1.85 13.03
C PRO A 26 -7.69 1.70 12.98
N SER A 27 -7.13 0.58 13.43
CA SER A 27 -5.67 0.39 13.60
C SER A 27 -4.86 0.41 12.31
N ALA A 28 -5.52 0.37 11.13
CA ALA A 28 -4.89 0.52 9.84
C ALA A 28 -4.75 1.99 9.38
N GLY A 29 -5.24 2.95 10.16
CA GLY A 29 -5.26 4.37 9.79
C GLY A 29 -3.89 4.91 9.39
N VAL A 30 -2.87 4.62 10.19
CA VAL A 30 -1.49 5.02 9.92
C VAL A 30 -0.98 4.43 8.60
N THR A 31 -1.26 3.14 8.34
CA THR A 31 -0.83 2.45 7.12
C THR A 31 -1.51 3.04 5.88
N LEU A 32 -2.84 3.22 5.93
CA LEU A 32 -3.60 3.78 4.82
C LEU A 32 -3.15 5.21 4.49
N THR A 33 -2.96 6.04 5.51
CA THR A 33 -2.48 7.41 5.32
C THR A 33 -1.08 7.44 4.74
N THR A 34 -0.17 6.57 5.20
CA THR A 34 1.18 6.46 4.64
C THR A 34 1.15 6.02 3.18
N ALA A 35 0.29 5.05 2.83
CA ALA A 35 0.12 4.61 1.45
C ALA A 35 -0.41 5.73 0.54
N LEU A 36 -1.39 6.51 1.01
CA LEU A 36 -1.91 7.67 0.29
C LEU A 36 -0.84 8.74 0.07
N VAL A 37 -0.08 9.08 1.10
CA VAL A 37 1.01 10.06 1.00
C VAL A 37 2.09 9.57 0.05
N SER A 38 2.47 8.29 0.12
CA SER A 38 3.41 7.66 -0.80
C SER A 38 2.95 7.77 -2.26
N CYS A 39 1.69 7.41 -2.51
CA CYS A 39 1.08 7.47 -3.85
C CYS A 39 1.08 8.90 -4.41
N LEU A 40 0.64 9.87 -3.63
CA LEU A 40 0.51 11.27 -4.06
C LEU A 40 1.85 12.00 -4.18
N SER A 41 2.82 11.66 -3.33
CA SER A 41 4.15 12.28 -3.34
C SER A 41 5.14 11.60 -4.27
N GLY A 42 4.87 10.36 -4.70
CA GLY A 42 5.80 9.53 -5.46
C GLY A 42 6.98 9.02 -4.63
N LEU A 43 6.94 9.15 -3.30
CA LEU A 43 7.98 8.65 -2.40
C LEU A 43 7.66 7.20 -2.01
N PRO A 44 8.55 6.24 -2.28
CA PRO A 44 8.30 4.84 -1.94
C PRO A 44 8.36 4.62 -0.42
N VAL A 45 7.53 3.68 0.06
CA VAL A 45 7.59 3.19 1.44
C VAL A 45 8.71 2.15 1.56
N ARG A 46 9.38 2.12 2.69
CA ARG A 46 10.35 1.08 3.03
C ARG A 46 9.67 -0.29 3.10
N GLY A 47 10.25 -1.30 2.45
CA GLY A 47 9.71 -2.67 2.42
C GLY A 47 9.98 -3.49 3.69
N ASP A 48 10.79 -2.99 4.61
CA ASP A 48 11.17 -3.66 5.86
C ASP A 48 10.44 -3.10 7.09
N VAL A 49 9.44 -2.24 6.88
CA VAL A 49 8.68 -1.57 7.95
C VAL A 49 7.24 -2.06 7.99
N ALA A 50 6.82 -2.54 9.14
CA ALA A 50 5.42 -2.71 9.49
C ALA A 50 4.95 -1.51 10.33
N MET A 51 3.66 -1.22 10.30
CA MET A 51 3.11 -0.12 11.09
C MET A 51 1.68 -0.41 11.52
N THR A 52 1.32 0.10 12.68
CA THR A 52 -0.04 0.02 13.21
C THR A 52 -0.34 1.27 14.01
N GLY A 53 -1.58 1.70 13.99
CA GLY A 53 -2.02 2.89 14.73
C GLY A 53 -3.32 3.44 14.16
N GLU A 54 -4.16 3.93 15.04
CA GLU A 54 -5.26 4.78 14.64
C GLU A 54 -4.75 6.20 14.42
N ILE A 55 -5.34 6.94 13.51
CA ILE A 55 -4.97 8.31 13.24
C ILE A 55 -6.15 9.26 13.41
N THR A 56 -5.93 10.37 14.09
CA THR A 56 -6.91 11.45 14.19
C THR A 56 -6.82 12.41 13.01
N LEU A 57 -7.85 13.23 12.80
CA LEU A 57 -7.85 14.29 11.79
C LEU A 57 -6.73 15.34 12.02
N HIS A 58 -6.21 15.43 13.23
CA HIS A 58 -5.09 16.31 13.58
C HIS A 58 -3.72 15.66 13.38
N GLY A 59 -3.70 14.38 12.93
CA GLY A 59 -2.47 13.65 12.68
C GLY A 59 -1.84 13.02 13.93
N ASN A 60 -2.55 12.95 15.04
CA ASN A 60 -2.08 12.23 16.23
C ASN A 60 -2.28 10.73 16.03
N VAL A 61 -1.33 9.94 16.50
CA VAL A 61 -1.38 8.48 16.47
C VAL A 61 -1.94 8.00 17.81
N LEU A 62 -3.06 7.28 17.76
CA LEU A 62 -3.75 6.74 18.93
C LEU A 62 -3.41 5.27 19.17
N PRO A 63 -3.51 4.80 20.43
CA PRO A 63 -3.21 3.42 20.80
C PRO A 63 -4.15 2.40 20.14
N ILE A 64 -3.65 1.18 20.05
CA ILE A 64 -4.35 0.04 19.44
C ILE A 64 -4.35 -1.16 20.38
N GLY A 65 -5.23 -2.12 20.13
CA GLY A 65 -5.21 -3.42 20.79
C GLY A 65 -4.43 -4.46 19.99
N GLY A 66 -4.03 -5.55 20.67
CA GLY A 66 -3.41 -6.72 20.05
C GLY A 66 -2.00 -6.45 19.51
N LEU A 67 -1.19 -5.69 20.23
CA LEU A 67 0.19 -5.41 19.82
C LEU A 67 1.03 -6.69 19.70
N ARG A 68 0.81 -7.68 20.59
CA ARG A 68 1.50 -8.98 20.58
C ARG A 68 1.30 -9.73 19.27
N GLU A 69 0.03 -9.89 18.85
CA GLU A 69 -0.33 -10.62 17.63
C GLU A 69 0.19 -9.92 16.38
N LYS A 70 0.08 -8.60 16.35
CA LYS A 70 0.57 -7.78 15.23
C LYS A 70 2.09 -7.84 15.11
N SER A 71 2.79 -7.82 16.24
CA SER A 71 4.26 -7.94 16.28
C SER A 71 4.72 -9.32 15.83
N MET A 72 4.01 -10.38 16.26
CA MET A 72 4.29 -11.74 15.81
C MET A 72 4.06 -11.89 14.29
N ALA A 73 3.00 -11.28 13.74
CA ALA A 73 2.75 -11.29 12.31
C ALA A 73 3.87 -10.57 11.55
N ALA A 74 4.29 -9.39 12.01
CA ALA A 74 5.40 -8.65 11.41
C ALA A 74 6.72 -9.45 11.44
N TYR A 75 6.99 -10.17 12.53
CA TYR A 75 8.15 -11.04 12.64
C TYR A 75 8.12 -12.18 11.62
N ARG A 76 6.99 -12.87 11.48
CA ARG A 76 6.79 -13.96 10.50
C ARG A 76 6.97 -13.49 9.05
N GLU A 77 6.54 -12.27 8.74
CA GLU A 77 6.71 -11.65 7.42
C GLU A 77 8.14 -11.10 7.19
N GLY A 78 9.05 -11.29 8.16
CA GLY A 78 10.45 -10.88 8.02
C GLY A 78 10.69 -9.38 8.09
N MET A 79 9.74 -8.62 8.64
CA MET A 79 9.93 -7.19 8.88
C MET A 79 11.12 -6.95 9.82
N LYS A 80 11.68 -5.75 9.78
CA LYS A 80 12.80 -5.35 10.64
C LYS A 80 12.39 -4.29 11.65
N THR A 81 11.46 -3.42 11.27
CA THR A 81 11.03 -2.30 12.07
C THR A 81 9.51 -2.31 12.20
N VAL A 82 9.01 -2.03 13.39
CA VAL A 82 7.57 -1.89 13.65
C VAL A 82 7.31 -0.51 14.24
N LEU A 83 6.51 0.29 13.56
CA LEU A 83 6.06 1.59 14.06
C LEU A 83 4.79 1.35 14.89
N ILE A 84 4.84 1.74 16.14
CA ILE A 84 3.76 1.56 17.12
C ILE A 84 3.32 2.92 17.68
N PRO A 85 2.08 3.07 18.14
CA PRO A 85 1.70 4.23 18.90
C PRO A 85 2.55 4.35 20.18
N LYS A 86 2.92 5.57 20.56
CA LYS A 86 3.71 5.79 21.78
C LYS A 86 3.01 5.26 23.03
N ASP A 87 1.70 5.39 23.10
CA ASP A 87 0.90 4.96 24.23
C ASP A 87 0.83 3.42 24.37
N ASN A 88 1.24 2.67 23.33
CA ASN A 88 1.42 1.21 23.41
C ASN A 88 2.86 0.79 23.79
N GLU A 89 3.75 1.72 24.08
CA GLU A 89 5.11 1.37 24.55
C GLU A 89 5.09 0.49 25.82
N PRO A 90 4.21 0.71 26.80
CA PRO A 90 4.07 -0.19 27.93
C PRO A 90 3.66 -1.62 27.53
N ASP A 91 2.85 -1.79 26.47
CA ASP A 91 2.35 -3.11 26.05
C ASP A 91 3.45 -4.00 25.46
N LEU A 92 4.64 -3.47 25.23
CA LEU A 92 5.79 -4.25 24.77
C LEU A 92 6.19 -5.35 25.74
N TYR A 93 5.76 -5.30 27.02
CA TYR A 93 6.02 -6.39 27.96
C TYR A 93 5.31 -7.69 27.55
N GLU A 94 4.16 -7.59 26.86
CA GLU A 94 3.39 -8.75 26.39
C GLU A 94 3.99 -9.42 25.14
N VAL A 95 4.89 -8.73 24.45
CA VAL A 95 5.51 -9.24 23.22
C VAL A 95 6.58 -10.26 23.59
N ASP A 96 6.63 -11.36 22.86
CA ASP A 96 7.59 -12.45 23.11
C ASP A 96 9.04 -11.95 22.95
N ASP A 97 9.94 -12.44 23.80
CA ASP A 97 11.34 -11.99 23.84
C ASP A 97 12.11 -12.29 22.53
N GLU A 98 11.75 -13.35 21.83
CA GLU A 98 12.31 -13.68 20.53
C GLU A 98 11.94 -12.61 19.50
N VAL A 99 10.69 -12.17 19.51
CA VAL A 99 10.19 -11.10 18.62
C VAL A 99 10.89 -9.78 18.94
N LYS A 100 11.02 -9.43 20.23
CA LYS A 100 11.72 -8.21 20.67
C LYS A 100 13.19 -8.17 20.25
N LYS A 101 13.86 -9.31 20.20
CA LYS A 101 15.27 -9.39 19.77
C LYS A 101 15.45 -9.18 18.28
N ASN A 102 14.45 -9.52 17.46
CA ASN A 102 14.53 -9.50 16.01
C ASN A 102 13.87 -8.27 15.37
N LEU A 103 12.98 -7.58 16.08
CA LEU A 103 12.27 -6.41 15.63
C LEU A 103 12.71 -5.15 16.38
N THR A 104 12.86 -4.07 15.65
CA THR A 104 13.07 -2.75 16.25
C THR A 104 11.72 -2.03 16.37
N PHE A 105 11.29 -1.74 17.57
CA PHE A 105 10.06 -1.00 17.82
C PHE A 105 10.34 0.50 17.91
N LEU A 106 9.59 1.28 17.14
CA LEU A 106 9.70 2.74 17.15
C LEU A 106 8.36 3.34 17.58
N PRO A 107 8.28 3.94 18.78
CA PRO A 107 7.08 4.60 19.25
C PRO A 107 6.85 5.93 18.53
N MET A 108 5.62 6.15 18.04
CA MET A 108 5.21 7.32 17.24
C MET A 108 4.06 8.04 17.91
N GLN A 109 4.14 9.37 17.97
CA GLN A 109 3.09 10.24 18.51
C GLN A 109 2.23 10.87 17.41
N ASN A 110 2.83 11.10 16.25
CA ASN A 110 2.16 11.82 15.17
C ASN A 110 2.56 11.27 13.79
N LEU A 111 1.73 11.58 12.81
CA LEU A 111 1.90 11.15 11.42
C LEU A 111 3.24 11.59 10.82
N THR A 112 3.74 12.77 11.17
CA THR A 112 5.01 13.27 10.64
C THR A 112 6.18 12.36 11.02
N GLN A 113 6.20 11.84 12.25
CA GLN A 113 7.20 10.88 12.69
C GLN A 113 7.08 9.57 11.90
N VAL A 114 5.85 9.08 11.69
CA VAL A 114 5.60 7.88 10.90
C VAL A 114 6.11 8.03 9.46
N LEU A 115 5.74 9.11 8.79
CA LEU A 115 6.15 9.36 7.40
C LEU A 115 7.67 9.49 7.27
N ASN A 116 8.32 10.16 8.22
CA ASN A 116 9.78 10.27 8.23
C ASN A 116 10.52 8.94 8.44
N ALA A 117 9.90 8.01 9.18
CA ALA A 117 10.46 6.68 9.43
C ALA A 117 10.15 5.70 8.29
N ALA A 118 8.98 5.81 7.69
CA ALA A 118 8.46 4.86 6.71
C ALA A 118 8.83 5.21 5.26
N LEU A 119 8.88 6.50 4.89
CA LEU A 119 9.14 6.92 3.51
C LEU A 119 10.64 7.03 3.23
N LEU A 120 11.04 6.54 2.06
CA LEU A 120 12.39 6.76 1.56
C LEU A 120 12.52 8.21 1.12
N LYS A 121 13.47 8.94 1.71
CA LYS A 121 13.80 10.29 1.23
C LYS A 121 14.34 10.18 -0.20
N PRO A 122 14.00 11.13 -1.09
CA PRO A 122 14.58 11.13 -2.41
C PRO A 122 16.09 11.27 -2.26
N THR A 123 16.80 10.18 -2.51
CA THR A 123 18.24 10.29 -2.76
C THR A 123 18.40 11.17 -3.98
N SER A 124 19.26 12.17 -3.91
CA SER A 124 19.63 13.04 -5.04
C SER A 124 20.42 12.22 -6.07
N ALA A 125 19.80 11.22 -6.66
CA ALA A 125 20.39 10.35 -7.67
C ALA A 125 19.60 10.51 -8.95
N LYS A 126 20.26 11.18 -9.91
CA LYS A 126 20.07 11.12 -11.36
C LYS A 126 18.65 10.84 -11.85
N LYS A 127 18.03 11.87 -12.45
CA LYS A 127 16.94 11.73 -13.41
C LYS A 127 17.30 10.61 -14.39
N THR A 128 16.86 9.40 -14.16
CA THR A 128 16.82 8.37 -15.20
C THR A 128 15.82 8.88 -16.23
N LYS A 129 16.34 9.23 -17.41
CA LYS A 129 15.52 9.55 -18.58
C LYS A 129 14.49 8.45 -18.75
N ALA A 130 13.22 8.85 -18.85
CA ALA A 130 12.15 7.97 -19.26
C ALA A 130 12.58 7.20 -20.52
N PRO A 131 12.26 5.90 -20.64
CA PRO A 131 12.56 5.17 -21.86
C PRO A 131 11.80 5.83 -23.00
N ALA A 132 12.56 6.26 -24.03
CA ALA A 132 12.03 6.85 -25.24
C ALA A 132 10.93 5.94 -25.81
N SER A 133 9.77 6.51 -26.08
CA SER A 133 8.66 5.83 -26.73
C SER A 133 9.19 5.20 -28.04
N ARG A 134 9.13 3.88 -28.12
CA ARG A 134 9.38 3.16 -29.37
C ARG A 134 8.36 3.64 -30.39
N SER A 135 8.81 4.36 -31.38
CA SER A 135 8.03 4.72 -32.56
C SER A 135 7.50 3.43 -33.19
N ARG A 136 6.19 3.30 -33.23
CA ARG A 136 5.49 2.25 -33.97
C ARG A 136 5.87 2.38 -35.46
N LYS A 137 6.68 1.48 -35.96
CA LYS A 137 6.84 1.30 -37.40
C LYS A 137 5.49 0.90 -38.00
N LYS A 138 5.04 1.73 -38.94
CA LYS A 138 3.85 1.50 -39.78
C LYS A 138 4.02 0.20 -40.56
N ALA A 139 3.14 -0.78 -40.32
CA ALA A 139 3.07 -1.99 -41.13
C ALA A 139 2.37 -1.68 -42.47
N PRO A 140 2.75 -2.34 -43.58
CA PRO A 140 2.14 -2.11 -44.90
C PRO A 140 0.72 -2.70 -44.97
N ALA A 141 -0.13 -1.99 -45.68
CA ALA A 141 -1.48 -2.44 -45.98
C ALA A 141 -1.44 -3.64 -46.96
N GLY A 142 -2.23 -4.64 -46.66
CA GLY A 142 -2.43 -5.77 -47.56
C GLY A 142 -3.33 -6.81 -46.94
N GLU A 143 -4.43 -7.04 -47.66
CA GLU A 143 -5.29 -8.22 -47.70
C GLU A 143 -6.43 -8.33 -46.68
N SER A 144 -7.63 -8.09 -47.26
CA SER A 144 -8.95 -8.42 -46.69
C SER A 144 -9.17 -9.90 -46.68
N LEU A 145 -9.38 -10.49 -45.51
CA LEU A 145 -9.95 -11.82 -45.37
C LEU A 145 -11.33 -11.72 -44.71
N VAL A 146 -12.32 -12.18 -45.47
CA VAL A 146 -13.72 -12.31 -45.10
C VAL A 146 -13.85 -13.34 -43.97
N PRO A 147 -14.59 -13.12 -42.89
CA PRO A 147 -14.84 -14.13 -41.88
C PRO A 147 -15.92 -15.13 -42.35
N PRO A 148 -15.79 -16.43 -42.03
CA PRO A 148 -16.82 -17.40 -42.29
C PRO A 148 -18.01 -17.26 -41.33
N ALA A 149 -19.19 -17.64 -41.84
CA ALA A 149 -20.50 -17.48 -41.23
C ALA A 149 -20.64 -18.23 -39.88
N ALA A 150 -21.39 -17.61 -38.97
CA ALA A 150 -21.75 -18.12 -37.66
C ALA A 150 -22.65 -19.36 -37.76
N GLU A 151 -22.26 -20.45 -37.15
CA GLU A 151 -23.04 -21.65 -36.91
C GLU A 151 -23.95 -21.47 -35.68
N LYS A 152 -25.21 -21.81 -35.81
CA LYS A 152 -26.26 -21.68 -34.80
C LYS A 152 -26.08 -22.69 -33.66
N PRO A 153 -26.37 -22.36 -32.41
CA PRO A 153 -26.36 -23.35 -31.34
C PRO A 153 -27.59 -24.26 -31.43
N GLN A 154 -27.34 -25.54 -31.35
CA GLN A 154 -28.36 -26.57 -31.18
C GLN A 154 -28.81 -26.64 -29.73
N THR A 155 -30.11 -26.50 -29.55
CA THR A 155 -30.83 -26.81 -28.31
C THR A 155 -30.83 -28.32 -28.08
N GLY A 156 -30.36 -28.75 -26.92
CA GLY A 156 -30.54 -30.09 -26.39
C GLY A 156 -30.92 -30.02 -24.93
N ALA A 157 -32.16 -30.44 -24.68
CA ALA A 157 -32.77 -30.51 -23.36
C ALA A 157 -32.34 -31.79 -22.61
N VAL A 158 -32.74 -31.81 -21.30
CA VAL A 158 -33.02 -32.97 -20.42
C VAL A 158 -31.86 -33.48 -19.54
N CYS A 159 -31.98 -33.46 -18.33
CA CYS A 159 -32.59 -33.91 -17.09
C CYS A 159 -31.91 -33.28 -15.90
#